data_24c792e2521a37dfb1e6773efa74857c
#
_entry.id   24c792e2521a37dfb1e6773efa74857c
#
_cell.length_a   1.000
_cell.length_b   1.000
_cell.length_c   1.000
_cell.angle_alpha   90.00
_cell.angle_beta   90.00
_cell.angle_gamma   90.00
#
_symmetry.space_group_name_H-M   'P 1'
#
loop_
_entity.id
_entity.type
_entity.pdbx_description
1 polymer ?
#
loop_
_entity_poly.entity_id
_entity_poly.type
_entity_poly.pdbx_seq_one_letter_code
_entity_poly.pdbx_strand_id
1 'polypeptide(L)'
;IIAGMNPPASLLKAAAPYPNIHIEANPSEELMNSLIHNAQIHALITFQATGLKLKLLNSLFAGRHTVVNRLMIAGSGLEPLCHIADTPDEMILICRKLMHTNMAPELIEQRRDFLYPTYSNQYQGEHLLHLIYEV
;
A
#
# COMPACT_ATOMS: atom_id res chain seq x y z
N ILE A 1 1.11 -4.66 12.52
CA ILE A 1 2.57 -4.51 12.34
C ILE A 1 2.84 -3.14 11.75
N ILE A 2 3.87 -2.44 12.23
CA ILE A 2 4.41 -1.22 11.64
C ILE A 2 5.81 -1.58 11.13
N ALA A 3 6.00 -1.63 9.82
CA ALA A 3 7.26 -2.03 9.20
C ALA A 3 7.92 -0.84 8.49
N GLY A 4 9.23 -0.69 8.63
CA GLY A 4 9.96 0.38 7.96
C GLY A 4 11.42 0.49 8.37
N MET A 5 12.12 1.37 7.63
CA MET A 5 13.54 1.64 7.86
C MET A 5 13.73 2.64 8.99
N ASN A 6 14.68 2.36 9.87
CA ASN A 6 15.12 3.26 10.93
C ASN A 6 13.98 3.92 11.74
N PRO A 7 13.09 3.12 12.37
CA PRO A 7 11.99 3.69 13.15
C PRO A 7 12.53 4.60 14.25
N PRO A 8 11.98 5.80 14.43
CA PRO A 8 12.45 6.73 15.45
C PRO A 8 12.15 6.19 16.85
N ALA A 9 13.00 6.53 17.83
CA ALA A 9 12.84 6.10 19.22
C ALA A 9 11.47 6.51 19.83
N SER A 10 10.90 7.63 19.38
CA SER A 10 9.57 8.09 19.77
C SER A 10 8.47 7.09 19.37
N LEU A 11 8.57 6.50 18.17
CA LEU A 11 7.62 5.48 17.70
C LEU A 11 7.74 4.20 18.52
N LEU A 12 8.96 3.74 18.76
CA LEU A 12 9.22 2.55 19.59
C LEU A 12 8.63 2.73 21.00
N LYS A 13 8.88 3.90 21.60
CA LYS A 13 8.35 4.24 22.92
C LYS A 13 6.82 4.34 22.93
N ALA A 14 6.22 4.90 21.87
CA ALA A 14 4.77 5.02 21.76
C ALA A 14 4.08 3.65 21.58
N ALA A 15 4.72 2.72 20.89
CA ALA A 15 4.19 1.37 20.66
C ALA A 15 4.34 0.44 21.88
N ALA A 16 5.37 0.62 22.71
CA ALA A 16 5.73 -0.27 23.81
C ALA A 16 4.59 -0.62 24.79
N PRO A 17 3.65 0.28 25.14
CA PRO A 17 2.53 -0.05 26.04
C PRO A 17 1.48 -0.98 25.40
N TYR A 18 1.53 -1.21 24.09
CA TYR A 18 0.49 -1.92 23.34
C TYR A 18 1.00 -3.27 22.84
N PRO A 19 0.67 -4.40 23.49
CA PRO A 19 1.21 -5.73 23.16
C PRO A 19 0.75 -6.25 21.78
N ASN A 20 -0.29 -5.66 21.22
CA ASN A 20 -0.81 -5.96 19.89
C ASN A 20 -0.16 -5.13 18.76
N ILE A 21 0.76 -4.22 19.08
CA ILE A 21 1.54 -3.46 18.11
C ILE A 21 2.95 -4.04 18.01
N HIS A 22 3.31 -4.48 16.81
CA HIS A 22 4.64 -5.00 16.51
C HIS A 22 5.35 -4.04 15.56
N ILE A 23 6.57 -3.65 15.93
CA ILE A 23 7.45 -2.83 15.08
C ILE A 23 8.45 -3.76 14.40
N GLU A 24 8.41 -3.81 13.08
CA GLU A 24 9.39 -4.52 12.27
C GLU A 24 10.39 -3.50 11.71
N ALA A 25 11.53 -3.40 12.38
CA ALA A 25 12.57 -2.43 12.04
C ALA A 25 13.52 -3.00 10.99
N ASN A 26 13.73 -2.26 9.91
CA ASN A 26 14.65 -2.62 8.83
C ASN A 26 14.39 -4.02 8.26
N PRO A 27 13.15 -4.37 7.88
CA PRO A 27 12.85 -5.68 7.32
C PRO A 27 13.62 -5.91 6.02
N SER A 28 14.00 -7.16 5.76
CA SER A 28 14.50 -7.55 4.44
C SER A 28 13.40 -7.39 3.38
N GLU A 29 13.79 -7.41 2.11
CA GLU A 29 12.83 -7.33 0.99
C GLU A 29 11.85 -8.52 1.03
N GLU A 30 12.34 -9.73 1.30
CA GLU A 30 11.52 -10.94 1.41
C GLU A 30 10.50 -10.82 2.55
N LEU A 31 10.94 -10.32 3.71
CA LEU A 31 10.05 -10.11 4.84
C LEU A 31 9.01 -9.03 4.54
N MET A 32 9.41 -7.89 3.93
CA MET A 32 8.48 -6.84 3.53
C MET A 32 7.43 -7.38 2.55
N ASN A 33 7.85 -8.14 1.53
CA ASN A 33 6.94 -8.76 0.58
C ASN A 33 5.97 -9.74 1.26
N SER A 34 6.47 -10.55 2.20
CA SER A 34 5.64 -11.45 3.00
C SER A 34 4.60 -10.68 3.83
N LEU A 35 5.00 -9.58 4.48
CA LEU A 35 4.09 -8.72 5.24
C LEU A 35 3.00 -8.12 4.35
N ILE A 36 3.35 -7.67 3.14
CA ILE A 36 2.39 -7.11 2.18
C ILE A 36 1.38 -8.18 1.75
N HIS A 37 1.84 -9.37 1.37
CA HIS A 37 0.95 -10.45 0.91
C HIS A 37 0.01 -10.97 2.00
N ASN A 38 0.49 -11.04 3.24
CA ASN A 38 -0.26 -11.66 4.33
C ASN A 38 -1.15 -10.69 5.09
N ALA A 39 -0.92 -9.38 4.97
CA ALA A 39 -1.77 -8.40 5.66
C ALA A 39 -3.20 -8.39 5.10
N GLN A 40 -4.17 -8.36 6.00
CA GLN A 40 -5.58 -8.16 5.65
C GLN A 40 -5.83 -6.72 5.18
N ILE A 41 -5.18 -5.76 5.82
CA ILE A 41 -5.34 -4.33 5.55
C ILE A 41 -3.98 -3.65 5.53
N HIS A 42 -3.75 -2.84 4.50
CA HIS A 42 -2.65 -1.89 4.43
C HIS A 42 -3.16 -0.50 4.79
N ALA A 43 -2.80 0.00 5.96
CA ALA A 43 -3.09 1.37 6.37
C ALA A 43 -1.90 2.26 6.01
N LEU A 44 -2.02 3.03 4.94
CA LEU A 44 -0.96 3.86 4.40
C LEU A 44 -1.31 5.34 4.52
N ILE A 45 -0.60 6.03 5.41
CA ILE A 45 -0.80 7.44 5.66
C ILE A 45 0.44 8.21 5.22
N THR A 46 0.24 9.39 4.65
CA THR A 46 1.30 10.37 4.41
C THR A 46 0.85 11.75 4.84
N PHE A 47 1.81 12.57 5.24
CA PHE A 47 1.60 13.98 5.57
C PHE A 47 2.14 14.92 4.49
N GLN A 48 2.62 14.35 3.37
CA GLN A 48 3.18 15.09 2.24
C GLN A 48 2.53 14.64 0.93
N ALA A 49 1.98 15.58 0.18
CA ALA A 49 1.37 15.34 -1.13
C ALA A 49 2.41 15.43 -2.26
N THR A 50 3.52 14.70 -2.16
CA THR A 50 4.58 14.73 -3.18
C THR A 50 4.73 13.40 -3.88
N GLY A 51 4.58 13.41 -5.22
CA GLY A 51 4.88 12.28 -6.10
C GLY A 51 4.07 10.99 -5.82
N LEU A 52 4.21 10.03 -6.71
CA LEU A 52 3.64 8.69 -6.57
C LEU A 52 4.35 7.93 -5.45
N LYS A 53 3.57 7.28 -4.61
CA LYS A 53 4.09 6.54 -3.45
C LYS A 53 4.28 5.06 -3.81
N LEU A 54 5.52 4.59 -3.91
CA LEU A 54 5.82 3.18 -4.22
C LEU A 54 5.14 2.21 -3.23
N LYS A 55 5.05 2.56 -1.95
CA LYS A 55 4.33 1.73 -0.97
C LYS A 55 2.85 1.55 -1.29
N LEU A 56 2.21 2.55 -1.92
CA LEU A 56 0.83 2.44 -2.39
C LEU A 56 0.73 1.44 -3.54
N LEU A 57 1.59 1.55 -4.55
CA LEU A 57 1.61 0.61 -5.67
C LEU A 57 1.88 -0.82 -5.20
N ASN A 58 2.88 -1.04 -4.35
CA ASN A 58 3.19 -2.36 -3.82
C ASN A 58 1.98 -2.98 -3.11
N SER A 59 1.27 -2.19 -2.31
CA SER A 59 0.05 -2.66 -1.63
C SER A 59 -1.09 -2.94 -2.60
N LEU A 60 -1.24 -2.16 -3.66
CA LEU A 60 -2.28 -2.37 -4.66
C LEU A 60 -1.97 -3.57 -5.58
N PHE A 61 -0.70 -3.82 -5.93
CA PHE A 61 -0.33 -4.98 -6.75
C PHE A 61 -0.38 -6.31 -5.99
N ALA A 62 -0.01 -6.31 -4.72
CA ALA A 62 0.23 -7.56 -3.98
C ALA A 62 -0.68 -7.76 -2.76
N GLY A 63 -1.21 -6.68 -2.19
CA GLY A 63 -1.99 -6.73 -0.94
C GLY A 63 -3.48 -6.95 -1.15
N ARG A 64 -4.21 -7.03 -0.04
CA ARG A 64 -5.67 -7.13 -0.03
C ARG A 64 -6.32 -5.74 0.02
N HIS A 65 -6.87 -5.35 1.17
CA HIS A 65 -7.50 -4.03 1.32
C HIS A 65 -6.46 -2.94 1.56
N THR A 66 -6.63 -1.80 0.90
CA THR A 66 -5.73 -0.63 1.07
C THR A 66 -6.55 0.56 1.57
N VAL A 67 -6.23 1.04 2.76
CA VAL A 67 -6.85 2.20 3.40
C VAL A 67 -5.84 3.34 3.42
N VAL A 68 -6.21 4.50 2.92
CA VAL A 68 -5.30 5.63 2.70
C VAL A 68 -5.93 6.94 3.12
N ASN A 69 -5.13 7.97 3.40
CA ASN A 69 -5.63 9.35 3.44
C ASN A 69 -5.54 9.99 2.04
N ARG A 70 -6.28 11.08 1.79
CA ARG A 70 -6.31 11.77 0.48
C ARG A 70 -4.93 12.20 -0.01
N LEU A 71 -4.04 12.60 0.88
CA LEU A 71 -2.68 12.97 0.52
C LEU A 71 -1.87 11.80 -0.07
N MET A 72 -2.20 10.56 0.30
CA MET A 72 -1.53 9.36 -0.23
C MET A 72 -1.81 9.16 -1.72
N ILE A 73 -3.02 9.44 -2.17
CA ILE A 73 -3.51 9.19 -3.53
C ILE A 73 -3.59 10.45 -4.38
N ALA A 74 -3.28 11.62 -3.83
CA ALA A 74 -3.40 12.89 -4.54
C ALA A 74 -2.67 12.88 -5.89
N GLY A 75 -3.41 13.10 -6.97
CA GLY A 75 -2.89 13.15 -8.33
C GLY A 75 -2.49 11.80 -8.94
N SER A 76 -2.84 10.67 -8.32
CA SER A 76 -2.49 9.34 -8.83
C SER A 76 -3.59 8.71 -9.72
N GLY A 77 -4.84 9.12 -9.58
CA GLY A 77 -5.99 8.47 -10.24
C GLY A 77 -6.33 7.08 -9.66
N LEU A 78 -5.76 6.74 -8.47
CA LEU A 78 -5.93 5.42 -7.84
C LEU A 78 -7.05 5.40 -6.78
N GLU A 79 -7.83 6.48 -6.67
CA GLU A 79 -8.93 6.61 -5.72
C GLU A 79 -9.93 5.44 -5.77
N PRO A 80 -10.33 4.93 -6.96
CA PRO A 80 -11.29 3.81 -7.03
C PRO A 80 -10.76 2.49 -6.46
N LEU A 81 -9.44 2.36 -6.28
CA LEU A 81 -8.79 1.14 -5.79
C LEU A 81 -8.54 1.15 -4.28
N CYS A 82 -8.88 2.26 -3.60
CA CYS A 82 -8.56 2.47 -2.19
C CYS A 82 -9.80 2.80 -1.38
N HIS A 83 -9.73 2.50 -0.09
CA HIS A 83 -10.65 3.05 0.91
C HIS A 83 -10.04 4.33 1.49
N ILE A 84 -10.77 5.45 1.45
CA ILE A 84 -10.26 6.75 1.87
C ILE A 84 -10.72 7.04 3.29
N ALA A 85 -9.76 7.40 4.15
CA ALA A 85 -9.98 7.84 5.53
C ALA A 85 -9.02 8.98 5.87
N ASP A 86 -9.56 10.16 6.12
CA ASP A 86 -8.78 11.37 6.41
C ASP A 86 -8.65 11.63 7.91
N THR A 87 -9.46 10.97 8.73
CA THR A 87 -9.44 11.08 10.19
C THR A 87 -9.16 9.73 10.85
N PRO A 88 -8.62 9.71 12.09
CA PRO A 88 -8.45 8.47 12.85
C PRO A 88 -9.75 7.69 13.03
N ASP A 89 -10.86 8.35 13.26
CA ASP A 89 -12.17 7.70 13.48
C ASP A 89 -12.67 7.01 12.21
N GLU A 90 -12.54 7.65 11.05
CA GLU A 90 -12.84 7.03 9.75
C GLU A 90 -11.94 5.82 9.49
N MET A 91 -10.64 5.94 9.78
CA MET A 91 -9.68 4.84 9.64
C MET A 91 -10.10 3.65 10.50
N ILE A 92 -10.43 3.87 11.76
CA ILE A 92 -10.87 2.82 12.69
C ILE A 92 -12.15 2.16 12.17
N LEU A 93 -13.14 2.94 11.74
CA LEU A 93 -14.41 2.44 11.25
C LEU A 93 -14.24 1.56 10.02
N ILE A 94 -13.47 2.03 9.04
CA ILE A 94 -13.18 1.31 7.80
C ILE A 94 -12.39 0.03 8.10
N CYS A 95 -11.32 0.11 8.89
CA CYS A 95 -10.51 -1.05 9.25
C CYS A 95 -11.33 -2.12 9.98
N ARG A 96 -12.19 -1.75 10.92
CA ARG A 96 -13.08 -2.70 11.61
C ARG A 96 -13.97 -3.47 10.64
N LYS A 97 -14.54 -2.80 9.64
CA LYS A 97 -15.36 -3.43 8.60
C LYS A 97 -14.51 -4.38 7.74
N LEU A 98 -13.35 -3.94 7.29
CA LEU A 98 -12.48 -4.69 6.38
C LEU A 98 -11.81 -5.90 7.03
N MET A 99 -11.60 -5.90 8.35
CA MET A 99 -11.06 -7.06 9.08
C MET A 99 -11.89 -8.33 8.88
N HIS A 100 -13.19 -8.19 8.62
CA HIS A 100 -14.13 -9.31 8.43
C HIS A 100 -14.60 -9.43 6.97
N THR A 101 -14.01 -8.66 6.05
CA THR A 101 -14.38 -8.67 4.64
C THR A 101 -13.34 -9.44 3.85
N ASN A 102 -13.73 -10.58 3.29
CA ASN A 102 -12.85 -11.31 2.40
C ASN A 102 -12.67 -10.52 1.09
N MET A 103 -11.45 -10.50 0.58
CA MET A 103 -11.17 -10.02 -0.76
C MET A 103 -11.05 -11.21 -1.69
N ALA A 104 -11.95 -11.30 -2.66
CA ALA A 104 -11.93 -12.36 -3.64
C ALA A 104 -10.66 -12.25 -4.52
N PRO A 105 -10.01 -13.37 -4.87
CA PRO A 105 -8.81 -13.37 -5.74
C PRO A 105 -9.04 -12.63 -7.06
N GLU A 106 -10.23 -12.76 -7.62
CA GLU A 106 -10.64 -12.14 -8.89
C GLU A 106 -10.58 -10.59 -8.81
N LEU A 107 -10.89 -10.00 -7.66
CA LEU A 107 -10.80 -8.55 -7.45
C LEU A 107 -9.33 -8.08 -7.41
N ILE A 108 -8.43 -8.94 -6.91
CA ILE A 108 -6.99 -8.64 -6.92
C ILE A 108 -6.47 -8.68 -8.36
N GLU A 109 -6.89 -9.66 -9.14
CA GLU A 109 -6.51 -9.77 -10.57
C GLU A 109 -7.05 -8.59 -11.37
N GLN A 110 -8.33 -8.25 -11.26
CA GLN A 110 -8.91 -7.09 -11.94
C GLN A 110 -8.18 -5.78 -11.58
N ARG A 111 -7.77 -5.63 -10.33
CA ARG A 111 -6.98 -4.48 -9.89
C ARG A 111 -5.59 -4.47 -10.53
N ARG A 112 -4.94 -5.62 -10.63
CA ARG A 112 -3.64 -5.76 -11.34
C ARG A 112 -3.77 -5.40 -12.81
N ASP A 113 -4.80 -5.90 -13.49
CA ASP A 113 -5.08 -5.59 -14.90
C ASP A 113 -5.28 -4.08 -15.12
N PHE A 114 -5.97 -3.41 -14.19
CA PHE A 114 -6.12 -1.96 -14.23
C PHE A 114 -4.77 -1.22 -14.05
N LEU A 115 -3.91 -1.72 -13.16
CA LEU A 115 -2.63 -1.08 -12.85
C LEU A 115 -1.55 -1.37 -13.90
N TYR A 116 -1.61 -2.53 -14.54
CA TYR A 116 -0.54 -3.07 -15.38
C TYR A 116 -0.11 -2.12 -16.51
N PRO A 117 -1.01 -1.53 -17.34
CA PRO A 117 -0.62 -0.67 -18.44
C PRO A 117 0.11 0.62 -18.01
N THR A 118 -0.17 1.10 -16.78
CA THR A 118 0.39 2.37 -16.31
C THR A 118 1.57 2.21 -15.39
N TYR A 119 1.58 1.14 -14.56
CA TYR A 119 2.51 1.03 -13.43
C TYR A 119 3.37 -0.25 -13.45
N SER A 120 3.20 -1.13 -14.45
CA SER A 120 4.06 -2.31 -14.59
C SER A 120 5.41 -1.92 -15.19
N ASN A 121 6.49 -2.26 -14.51
CA ASN A 121 7.84 -2.05 -15.04
C ASN A 121 8.06 -2.80 -16.37
N GLN A 122 7.48 -4.00 -16.49
CA GLN A 122 7.57 -4.80 -17.71
C GLN A 122 6.87 -4.07 -18.87
N TYR A 123 5.62 -3.68 -18.69
CA TYR A 123 4.85 -2.99 -19.74
C TYR A 123 5.53 -1.67 -20.15
N GLN A 124 5.96 -0.87 -19.18
CA GLN A 124 6.64 0.41 -19.46
C GLN A 124 8.00 0.20 -20.12
N GLY A 125 8.74 -0.85 -19.76
CA GLY A 125 9.99 -1.22 -20.41
C GLY A 125 9.79 -1.63 -21.87
N GLU A 126 8.81 -2.49 -22.15
CA GLU A 126 8.43 -2.90 -23.51
C GLU A 126 7.97 -1.70 -24.35
N HIS A 127 7.14 -0.83 -23.77
CA HIS A 127 6.69 0.39 -24.45
C HIS A 127 7.84 1.35 -24.76
N LEU A 128 8.78 1.54 -23.82
CA LEU A 128 9.98 2.34 -24.03
C LEU A 128 10.85 1.77 -25.16
N LEU A 129 11.07 0.47 -25.19
CA LEU A 129 11.82 -0.20 -26.26
C LEU A 129 11.15 0.01 -27.61
N HIS A 130 9.82 -0.11 -27.68
CA HIS A 130 9.06 0.15 -28.89
C HIS A 130 9.24 1.61 -29.39
N LEU A 131 9.19 2.58 -28.48
CA LEU A 131 9.40 4.00 -28.82
C LEU A 131 10.82 4.29 -29.31
N ILE A 132 11.84 3.58 -28.79
CA ILE A 132 13.24 3.82 -29.18
C ILE A 132 13.58 3.14 -30.50
N TYR A 133 13.09 1.94 -30.72
CA TYR A 133 13.48 1.12 -31.87
C TYR A 133 12.44 1.02 -32.99
N GLU A 134 11.26 1.61 -32.81
CA GLU A 134 10.13 1.56 -33.75
C GLU A 134 9.78 0.10 -34.19
N VAL A 135 9.89 -0.85 -33.25
CA VAL A 135 9.69 -2.29 -33.51
C VAL A 135 8.26 -2.70 -33.19
#